data_d3c219ea9336017164c86836af20b74c
#
_entry.id   d3c219ea9336017164c86836af20b74c
#
_cell.length_a   1.000
_cell.length_b   1.000
_cell.length_c   1.000
_cell.angle_alpha   90.00
_cell.angle_beta   90.00
_cell.angle_gamma   90.00
#
_symmetry.space_group_name_H-M   'P 1'
#
loop_
_entity.id
_entity.type
_entity.pdbx_description
1 polymer ?
#
loop_
_entity_poly.entity_id
_entity_poly.type
_entity_poly.pdbx_seq_one_letter_code
_entity_poly.pdbx_strand_id
1 'polypeptide(L)'
;MSSQNYYDVTEWNVGNPYQDIGEVINSIIADIKHRQTQTDTNKGGKPGAVIYIPPGDYHLNTQVLIDISYLKIVGSGHGFTSSSIRFNTPEREWENWHEIWPGGSRILVNIASQVGDEEYKGAAFYINRDGNPRISSVEFSNFCIDGLHFVDDNSGHNDPENTYINGKTGIYIASAQDSFRITGMGLVYLEHGVTIYNADALSIHDNFIAECGNCIELRGAGQASKVTDNLIGAGYKGYSIYAQNFGGLVVTANNVFPRGSSSVYFSGVVRSTISSNRFHSFYPGMLVLENNCSENLVSANHFLRGHEPWPPMQKYDNGLDDTYGLLYISGDNNSVISNHISEIIDTQYLKPAGVKAVVIRLVAGKGNYIASNHIITSTEVSAEKNSAAPSCFNAQVGALLTVDTLHPLNVTAVLVEKKSLQNTILDTGTDVQVVIDRAVNTFRAVPRPGM
;
A
#
# COMPACT_ATOMS: atom_id res chain seq x y z
N MET A 1 -32.72 21.39 23.92
CA MET A 1 -31.31 21.33 23.43
C MET A 1 -31.30 20.38 22.26
N SER A 2 -31.04 20.87 21.04
CA SER A 2 -30.91 20.01 19.88
C SER A 2 -29.71 19.11 20.13
N SER A 3 -29.84 17.80 19.90
CA SER A 3 -28.71 16.86 19.91
C SER A 3 -27.81 17.23 18.74
N GLN A 4 -26.74 17.93 19.00
CA GLN A 4 -25.77 18.28 17.98
C GLN A 4 -24.94 17.03 17.74
N ASN A 5 -25.18 16.36 16.62
CA ASN A 5 -24.41 15.19 16.19
C ASN A 5 -23.41 15.54 15.10
N TYR A 6 -23.26 16.83 14.80
CA TYR A 6 -22.34 17.37 13.80
C TYR A 6 -21.51 18.48 14.42
N TYR A 7 -20.19 18.35 14.32
CA TYR A 7 -19.22 19.23 14.94
C TYR A 7 -18.25 19.73 13.86
N ASP A 8 -18.28 21.01 13.58
CA ASP A 8 -17.26 21.67 12.77
C ASP A 8 -16.10 22.09 13.66
N VAL A 9 -14.88 21.65 13.34
CA VAL A 9 -13.68 21.93 14.16
C VAL A 9 -13.37 23.42 14.22
N THR A 10 -13.77 24.21 13.22
CA THR A 10 -13.53 25.67 13.18
C THR A 10 -14.56 26.48 13.93
N GLU A 11 -15.74 25.90 14.21
CA GLU A 11 -16.80 26.51 14.97
C GLU A 11 -16.79 26.06 16.45
N TRP A 12 -15.92 25.14 16.82
CA TRP A 12 -15.80 24.63 18.17
C TRP A 12 -15.11 25.66 19.07
N ASN A 13 -15.63 25.88 20.28
CA ASN A 13 -15.20 26.95 21.15
C ASN A 13 -14.04 26.61 22.11
N VAL A 14 -13.42 25.47 21.94
CA VAL A 14 -12.26 24.99 22.70
C VAL A 14 -11.07 24.79 21.79
N GLY A 15 -9.97 25.50 22.08
CA GLY A 15 -8.75 25.44 21.32
C GLY A 15 -8.78 26.22 19.99
N ASN A 16 -7.70 26.13 19.24
CA ASN A 16 -7.57 26.69 17.91
C ASN A 16 -7.16 25.56 16.93
N PRO A 17 -8.03 25.12 16.01
CA PRO A 17 -7.77 24.00 15.15
C PRO A 17 -6.57 24.22 14.22
N TYR A 18 -6.26 25.45 13.86
CA TYR A 18 -5.10 25.76 13.01
C TYR A 18 -3.76 25.66 13.77
N GLN A 19 -3.79 25.77 15.10
CA GLN A 19 -2.60 25.60 15.94
C GLN A 19 -2.46 24.18 16.46
N ASP A 20 -3.54 23.55 16.89
CA ASP A 20 -3.57 22.13 17.31
C ASP A 20 -4.95 21.53 17.12
N ILE A 21 -5.18 20.93 15.97
CA ILE A 21 -6.44 20.24 15.68
C ILE A 21 -6.66 19.02 16.59
N GLY A 22 -5.60 18.41 17.09
CA GLY A 22 -5.69 17.25 17.99
C GLY A 22 -6.35 17.61 19.32
N GLU A 23 -6.00 18.74 19.90
CA GLU A 23 -6.65 19.25 21.11
C GLU A 23 -8.15 19.50 20.88
N VAL A 24 -8.49 20.13 19.75
CA VAL A 24 -9.88 20.44 19.38
C VAL A 24 -10.70 19.15 19.22
N ILE A 25 -10.20 18.19 18.45
CA ILE A 25 -10.90 16.92 18.21
C ILE A 25 -11.08 16.15 19.52
N ASN A 26 -10.06 16.07 20.37
CA ASN A 26 -10.17 15.40 21.68
C ASN A 26 -11.23 16.04 22.56
N SER A 27 -11.32 17.37 22.55
CA SER A 27 -12.37 18.11 23.27
C SER A 27 -13.77 17.80 22.74
N ILE A 28 -13.93 17.71 21.42
CA ILE A 28 -15.20 17.29 20.80
C ILE A 28 -15.56 15.86 21.20
N ILE A 29 -14.60 14.93 21.17
CA ILE A 29 -14.82 13.54 21.59
C ILE A 29 -15.28 13.48 23.06
N ALA A 30 -14.69 14.27 23.92
CA ALA A 30 -15.11 14.35 25.32
C ALA A 30 -16.56 14.85 25.47
N ASP A 31 -16.97 15.84 24.69
CA ASP A 31 -18.38 16.35 24.68
C ASP A 31 -19.33 15.25 24.12
N ILE A 32 -18.96 14.56 23.05
CA ILE A 32 -19.74 13.45 22.50
C ILE A 32 -19.97 12.39 23.57
N LYS A 33 -18.93 11.97 24.27
CA LYS A 33 -18.99 10.96 25.35
C LYS A 33 -19.95 11.40 26.45
N HIS A 34 -19.84 12.64 26.87
CA HIS A 34 -20.73 13.19 27.91
C HIS A 34 -22.21 13.18 27.48
N ARG A 35 -22.49 13.55 26.23
CA ARG A 35 -23.86 13.57 25.69
C ARG A 35 -24.43 12.18 25.45
N GLN A 36 -23.65 11.26 24.95
CA GLN A 36 -24.10 9.87 24.67
C GLN A 36 -24.52 9.13 25.95
N THR A 37 -23.89 9.39 27.06
CA THR A 37 -24.22 8.75 28.34
C THR A 37 -25.53 9.25 28.95
N GLN A 38 -26.05 10.39 28.50
CA GLN A 38 -27.25 11.02 29.03
C GLN A 38 -28.46 10.87 28.10
N THR A 39 -28.35 10.18 26.99
CA THR A 39 -29.31 10.22 25.91
C THR A 39 -30.37 9.12 26.05
N ASP A 40 -31.64 9.51 26.06
CA ASP A 40 -32.79 8.60 25.96
C ASP A 40 -32.94 8.10 24.50
N THR A 41 -32.59 6.86 24.26
CA THR A 41 -32.65 6.24 22.93
C THR A 41 -34.05 6.18 22.33
N ASN A 42 -35.10 6.26 23.17
CA ASN A 42 -36.49 6.29 22.71
C ASN A 42 -36.92 7.64 22.14
N LYS A 43 -36.10 8.68 22.36
CA LYS A 43 -36.35 10.05 21.87
C LYS A 43 -35.35 10.48 20.77
N GLY A 44 -34.82 9.53 20.02
CA GLY A 44 -33.87 9.79 18.92
C GLY A 44 -32.43 9.94 19.34
N GLY A 45 -32.09 9.69 20.59
CA GLY A 45 -30.74 9.82 21.11
C GLY A 45 -29.88 8.58 20.95
N LYS A 46 -29.71 8.11 19.73
CA LYS A 46 -28.73 7.04 19.45
C LYS A 46 -27.32 7.61 19.36
N PRO A 47 -26.30 6.82 19.75
CA PRO A 47 -24.91 7.20 19.52
C PRO A 47 -24.64 7.36 18.02
N GLY A 48 -23.82 8.32 17.68
CA GLY A 48 -23.41 8.63 16.33
C GLY A 48 -23.07 10.11 16.23
N ALA A 49 -21.86 10.42 15.74
CA ALA A 49 -21.44 11.80 15.59
C ALA A 49 -20.53 11.95 14.37
N VAL A 50 -20.55 13.15 13.80
CA VAL A 50 -19.68 13.57 12.71
C VAL A 50 -18.82 14.72 13.19
N ILE A 51 -17.49 14.57 13.06
CA ILE A 51 -16.53 15.66 13.20
C ILE A 51 -16.12 16.06 11.79
N TYR A 52 -16.42 17.29 11.43
CA TYR A 52 -16.12 17.85 10.11
C TYR A 52 -14.91 18.77 10.18
N ILE A 53 -14.00 18.57 9.22
CA ILE A 53 -12.79 19.35 9.03
C ILE A 53 -12.94 20.13 7.73
N PRO A 54 -13.21 21.45 7.78
CA PRO A 54 -13.29 22.30 6.57
C PRO A 54 -11.98 22.33 5.78
N PRO A 55 -11.97 22.88 4.54
CA PRO A 55 -10.74 23.08 3.78
C PRO A 55 -9.75 23.94 4.57
N GLY A 56 -8.51 23.53 4.63
CA GLY A 56 -7.43 24.24 5.33
C GLY A 56 -6.30 23.33 5.78
N ASP A 57 -5.23 23.96 6.24
CA ASP A 57 -4.07 23.30 6.84
C ASP A 57 -4.14 23.38 8.35
N TYR A 58 -4.10 22.23 9.01
CA TYR A 58 -4.30 22.08 10.45
C TYR A 58 -3.09 21.41 11.08
N HIS A 59 -2.39 22.07 11.97
CA HIS A 59 -1.29 21.45 12.72
C HIS A 59 -1.82 20.45 13.75
N LEU A 60 -1.17 19.30 13.86
CA LEU A 60 -1.46 18.28 14.87
C LEU A 60 -0.24 18.14 15.79
N ASN A 61 -0.33 18.73 16.96
CA ASN A 61 0.68 18.69 18.02
C ASN A 61 0.28 17.74 19.16
N THR A 62 -1.02 17.44 19.27
CA THR A 62 -1.61 16.53 20.25
C THR A 62 -2.21 15.34 19.53
N GLN A 63 -1.85 14.14 19.94
CA GLN A 63 -2.44 12.90 19.43
C GLN A 63 -3.96 12.88 19.68
N VAL A 64 -4.72 12.48 18.64
CA VAL A 64 -6.16 12.25 18.80
C VAL A 64 -6.40 10.85 19.34
N LEU A 65 -7.03 10.75 20.51
CA LEU A 65 -7.43 9.48 21.10
C LEU A 65 -8.91 9.19 20.82
N ILE A 66 -9.18 8.10 20.12
CA ILE A 66 -10.53 7.62 19.84
C ILE A 66 -10.79 6.36 20.65
N ASP A 67 -11.70 6.48 21.63
CA ASP A 67 -12.13 5.39 22.50
C ASP A 67 -13.65 5.16 22.47
N ILE A 68 -14.33 5.74 21.47
CA ILE A 68 -15.78 5.63 21.24
C ILE A 68 -16.11 4.99 19.90
N SER A 69 -17.27 4.35 19.83
CA SER A 69 -17.84 3.81 18.59
C SER A 69 -18.73 4.81 17.86
N TYR A 70 -19.06 4.54 16.60
CA TYR A 70 -19.99 5.31 15.78
C TYR A 70 -19.56 6.77 15.57
N LEU A 71 -18.26 6.98 15.42
CA LEU A 71 -17.67 8.27 15.12
C LEU A 71 -17.26 8.32 13.64
N LYS A 72 -17.65 9.40 12.97
CA LYS A 72 -17.14 9.72 11.63
C LYS A 72 -16.32 11.01 11.67
N ILE A 73 -15.09 10.96 11.16
CA ILE A 73 -14.25 12.13 10.91
C ILE A 73 -14.18 12.33 9.40
N VAL A 74 -14.60 13.51 8.94
CA VAL A 74 -14.74 13.79 7.51
C VAL A 74 -14.19 15.15 7.15
N GLY A 75 -13.45 15.21 6.05
CA GLY A 75 -12.95 16.47 5.47
C GLY A 75 -13.64 16.84 4.16
N SER A 76 -13.13 17.89 3.52
CA SER A 76 -13.61 18.44 2.24
C SER A 76 -12.77 18.00 1.04
N GLY A 77 -12.22 16.81 1.09
CA GLY A 77 -11.32 16.28 0.06
C GLY A 77 -9.92 16.07 0.61
N HIS A 78 -9.22 15.05 0.10
CA HIS A 78 -7.88 14.73 0.59
C HIS A 78 -6.81 15.74 0.20
N GLY A 79 -7.09 16.62 -0.78
CA GLY A 79 -6.23 17.77 -1.13
C GLY A 79 -4.79 17.46 -1.52
N PHE A 80 -4.43 16.20 -1.61
CA PHE A 80 -3.07 15.80 -1.93
C PHE A 80 -2.77 16.10 -3.39
N THR A 81 -1.69 16.84 -3.61
CA THR A 81 -1.14 17.07 -4.94
C THR A 81 0.02 16.11 -5.13
N SER A 82 -0.02 15.30 -6.18
CA SER A 82 1.05 14.34 -6.45
C SER A 82 2.40 15.04 -6.58
N SER A 83 3.47 14.36 -6.17
CA SER A 83 4.84 14.88 -6.29
C SER A 83 5.16 15.29 -7.73
N SER A 84 4.65 14.56 -8.74
CA SER A 84 4.87 14.90 -10.14
C SER A 84 4.31 16.26 -10.54
N ILE A 85 3.18 16.69 -10.01
CA ILE A 85 2.63 18.03 -10.26
C ILE A 85 3.47 19.09 -9.56
N ARG A 86 3.83 18.85 -8.29
CA ARG A 86 4.65 19.78 -7.50
C ARG A 86 6.01 20.05 -8.15
N PHE A 87 6.63 19.05 -8.78
CA PHE A 87 7.91 19.21 -9.47
C PHE A 87 7.83 19.87 -10.83
N ASN A 88 6.72 19.65 -11.54
CA ASN A 88 6.58 20.10 -12.92
C ASN A 88 5.91 21.47 -13.06
N THR A 89 5.30 21.98 -12.00
CA THR A 89 4.61 23.27 -12.02
C THR A 89 5.23 24.20 -10.99
N PRO A 90 6.07 25.14 -11.39
CA PRO A 90 6.63 26.14 -10.50
C PRO A 90 5.55 26.92 -9.76
N GLU A 91 5.74 27.17 -8.47
CA GLU A 91 4.79 27.87 -7.59
C GLU A 91 4.28 29.20 -8.18
N ARG A 92 5.17 29.93 -8.85
CA ARG A 92 4.83 31.18 -9.56
C ARG A 92 3.77 31.01 -10.67
N GLU A 93 3.55 29.80 -11.17
CA GLU A 93 2.55 29.53 -12.20
C GLU A 93 1.17 29.24 -11.61
N TRP A 94 1.08 28.87 -10.33
CA TRP A 94 -0.18 28.59 -9.68
C TRP A 94 -1.08 29.83 -9.58
N GLU A 95 -0.47 31.01 -9.37
CA GLU A 95 -1.19 32.28 -9.32
C GLU A 95 -1.95 32.58 -10.64
N ASN A 96 -1.41 32.13 -11.77
CA ASN A 96 -2.03 32.35 -13.09
C ASN A 96 -3.35 31.58 -13.27
N TRP A 97 -3.55 30.53 -12.47
CA TRP A 97 -4.73 29.68 -12.55
C TRP A 97 -5.73 29.97 -11.42
N HIS A 98 -5.41 30.91 -10.56
CA HIS A 98 -6.21 31.23 -9.38
C HIS A 98 -6.45 30.02 -8.46
N GLU A 99 -5.47 29.11 -8.42
CA GLU A 99 -5.51 27.92 -7.59
C GLU A 99 -4.46 27.97 -6.48
N ILE A 100 -4.77 27.39 -5.35
CA ILE A 100 -3.84 27.19 -4.23
C ILE A 100 -3.65 25.70 -4.06
N TRP A 101 -2.42 25.25 -4.12
CA TRP A 101 -2.06 23.85 -3.93
C TRP A 101 -1.13 23.65 -2.72
N PRO A 102 -1.31 22.53 -1.97
CA PRO A 102 -2.44 21.60 -1.99
C PRO A 102 -3.70 22.24 -1.42
N GLY A 103 -4.87 21.73 -1.86
CA GLY A 103 -6.18 22.14 -1.37
C GLY A 103 -6.79 21.15 -0.38
N GLY A 104 -8.11 21.22 -0.19
CA GLY A 104 -8.86 20.32 0.68
C GLY A 104 -8.56 20.46 2.16
N SER A 105 -8.85 19.43 2.94
CA SER A 105 -8.62 19.39 4.39
C SER A 105 -7.35 18.63 4.69
N ARG A 106 -6.35 19.27 5.27
CA ARG A 106 -5.03 18.68 5.47
C ARG A 106 -4.57 18.78 6.92
N ILE A 107 -4.22 17.64 7.52
CA ILE A 107 -3.65 17.56 8.87
C ILE A 107 -2.14 17.39 8.77
N LEU A 108 -1.42 18.35 9.29
CA LEU A 108 0.04 18.42 9.30
C LEU A 108 0.56 17.81 10.60
N VAL A 109 1.11 16.61 10.53
CA VAL A 109 1.50 15.84 11.71
C VAL A 109 2.87 16.31 12.23
N ASN A 110 2.88 16.94 13.39
CA ASN A 110 4.12 17.39 14.06
C ASN A 110 4.60 16.41 15.15
N ILE A 111 3.73 15.54 15.64
CA ILE A 111 4.11 14.50 16.62
C ILE A 111 4.86 13.36 15.94
N ALA A 112 5.79 12.74 16.66
CA ALA A 112 6.56 11.60 16.19
C ALA A 112 6.97 10.73 17.40
N SER A 113 7.01 9.40 17.21
CA SER A 113 7.67 8.50 18.16
C SER A 113 9.18 8.73 18.13
N GLN A 114 9.82 8.58 19.27
CA GLN A 114 11.28 8.66 19.37
C GLN A 114 11.89 7.26 19.19
N VAL A 115 13.18 7.20 18.95
CA VAL A 115 13.90 5.92 18.85
C VAL A 115 13.71 5.14 20.15
N GLY A 116 13.15 3.92 20.04
CA GLY A 116 12.84 3.05 21.17
C GLY A 116 11.44 3.23 21.76
N ASP A 117 10.68 4.17 21.28
CA ASP A 117 9.25 4.30 21.59
C ASP A 117 8.40 3.29 20.79
N GLU A 118 7.20 3.03 21.28
CA GLU A 118 6.19 2.30 20.52
C GLU A 118 5.58 3.20 19.42
N GLU A 119 5.33 2.62 18.25
CA GLU A 119 4.85 3.32 17.04
C GLU A 119 3.59 4.17 17.29
N TYR A 120 2.70 3.73 18.16
CA TYR A 120 1.46 4.44 18.45
C TYR A 120 1.67 5.84 19.04
N LYS A 121 2.81 6.11 19.66
CA LYS A 121 3.11 7.45 20.22
C LYS A 121 3.29 8.51 19.15
N GLY A 122 3.62 8.11 17.93
CA GLY A 122 3.71 8.98 16.76
C GLY A 122 2.43 9.02 15.92
N ALA A 123 1.34 8.38 16.36
CA ALA A 123 0.12 8.31 15.59
C ALA A 123 -0.70 9.60 15.67
N ALA A 124 -1.11 10.12 14.52
CA ALA A 124 -2.04 11.24 14.46
C ALA A 124 -3.38 10.87 15.09
N PHE A 125 -3.90 9.68 14.73
CA PHE A 125 -5.10 9.09 15.30
C PHE A 125 -4.78 7.76 15.96
N TYR A 126 -4.94 7.69 17.27
CA TYR A 126 -4.75 6.48 18.06
C TYR A 126 -6.10 5.96 18.52
N ILE A 127 -6.49 4.78 18.04
CA ILE A 127 -7.75 4.15 18.34
C ILE A 127 -7.51 3.01 19.32
N ASN A 128 -7.92 3.19 20.56
CA ASN A 128 -7.77 2.20 21.60
C ASN A 128 -8.83 2.34 22.67
N ARG A 129 -9.30 1.21 23.15
CA ARG A 129 -10.17 1.13 24.34
C ARG A 129 -9.92 -0.19 25.03
N ASP A 130 -9.64 -0.12 26.32
CA ASP A 130 -9.48 -1.31 27.12
C ASP A 130 -10.82 -1.99 27.41
N GLY A 131 -10.85 -3.30 27.29
CA GLY A 131 -12.01 -4.13 27.64
C GLY A 131 -13.09 -4.23 26.58
N ASN A 132 -14.28 -4.59 27.00
CA ASN A 132 -15.47 -4.77 26.16
C ASN A 132 -16.55 -3.70 26.45
N PRO A 133 -17.38 -3.36 25.46
CA PRO A 133 -17.40 -3.82 24.09
C PRO A 133 -16.24 -3.25 23.25
N ARG A 134 -15.87 -3.97 22.17
CA ARG A 134 -14.92 -3.45 21.17
C ARG A 134 -15.43 -2.14 20.56
N ILE A 135 -14.52 -1.30 20.08
CA ILE A 135 -14.90 -0.15 19.28
C ILE A 135 -15.42 -0.63 17.92
N SER A 136 -16.47 -0.03 17.43
CA SER A 136 -17.10 -0.37 16.15
C SER A 136 -17.47 0.87 15.35
N SER A 137 -17.47 0.71 14.01
CA SER A 137 -18.01 1.70 13.08
C SER A 137 -17.42 3.09 13.23
N VAL A 138 -16.09 3.17 13.37
CA VAL A 138 -15.36 4.44 13.20
C VAL A 138 -15.01 4.60 11.73
N GLU A 139 -15.20 5.78 11.20
CA GLU A 139 -14.96 6.13 9.80
C GLU A 139 -14.04 7.35 9.68
N PHE A 140 -13.04 7.24 8.79
CA PHE A 140 -12.20 8.33 8.33
C PHE A 140 -12.47 8.57 6.85
N SER A 141 -12.75 9.81 6.45
CA SER A 141 -13.02 10.08 5.05
C SER A 141 -12.67 11.49 4.58
N ASN A 142 -12.16 11.56 3.35
CA ASN A 142 -12.02 12.78 2.58
C ASN A 142 -11.14 13.87 3.20
N PHE A 143 -10.01 13.51 3.81
CA PHE A 143 -8.97 14.48 4.22
C PHE A 143 -7.58 13.88 4.08
N CYS A 144 -6.55 14.71 4.17
CA CYS A 144 -5.16 14.33 4.10
C CYS A 144 -4.52 14.28 5.49
N ILE A 145 -3.71 13.25 5.73
CA ILE A 145 -2.76 13.18 6.85
C ILE A 145 -1.36 13.24 6.25
N ASP A 146 -0.64 14.32 6.53
CA ASP A 146 0.64 14.66 5.92
C ASP A 146 1.75 14.63 6.99
N GLY A 147 2.71 13.73 6.81
CA GLY A 147 3.87 13.59 7.70
C GLY A 147 4.93 14.67 7.56
N LEU A 148 4.77 15.62 6.62
CA LEU A 148 5.66 16.80 6.41
C LEU A 148 7.10 16.46 6.01
N HIS A 149 7.35 15.30 5.44
CA HIS A 149 8.71 14.89 5.10
C HIS A 149 9.08 15.13 3.64
N PHE A 150 8.31 15.95 2.97
CA PHE A 150 8.66 16.36 1.62
C PHE A 150 9.69 17.50 1.67
N VAL A 151 10.92 17.18 1.32
CA VAL A 151 11.94 18.21 1.06
C VAL A 151 11.92 18.43 -0.45
N ASP A 152 11.40 19.57 -0.86
CA ASP A 152 11.49 20.03 -2.23
C ASP A 152 12.90 20.56 -2.49
N ASP A 153 13.78 19.66 -2.87
CA ASP A 153 15.15 19.99 -3.29
C ASP A 153 15.25 20.21 -4.81
N ASN A 154 14.12 20.31 -5.49
CA ASN A 154 13.99 20.36 -6.95
C ASN A 154 14.63 19.18 -7.70
N SER A 155 15.12 18.17 -6.99
CA SER A 155 15.65 16.96 -7.62
C SER A 155 14.56 15.97 -8.00
N GLY A 156 13.38 16.17 -7.47
CA GLY A 156 12.26 15.23 -7.61
C GLY A 156 12.42 13.96 -6.76
N HIS A 157 13.45 13.92 -5.92
CA HIS A 157 13.85 12.68 -5.25
C HIS A 157 14.27 12.94 -3.82
N ASN A 158 13.46 12.50 -2.88
CA ASN A 158 13.84 12.41 -1.48
C ASN A 158 14.85 11.26 -1.29
N ASP A 159 15.77 11.42 -0.37
CA ASP A 159 16.68 10.34 0.02
C ASP A 159 15.84 9.18 0.59
N PRO A 160 15.81 8.01 -0.08
CA PRO A 160 14.99 6.90 0.33
C PRO A 160 15.37 6.30 1.69
N GLU A 161 16.59 6.55 2.17
CA GLU A 161 17.02 6.05 3.47
C GLU A 161 16.49 6.89 4.64
N ASN A 162 16.24 8.17 4.42
CA ASN A 162 15.88 9.11 5.48
C ASN A 162 14.45 9.65 5.39
N THR A 163 13.85 9.62 4.22
CA THR A 163 12.58 10.30 3.97
C THR A 163 11.39 9.63 4.64
N TYR A 164 11.43 8.31 4.73
CA TYR A 164 10.29 7.50 5.16
C TYR A 164 10.44 6.92 6.58
N ILE A 165 11.46 7.30 7.31
CA ILE A 165 11.69 6.90 8.71
C ILE A 165 11.64 8.16 9.56
N ASN A 166 10.46 8.53 10.01
CA ASN A 166 10.22 9.79 10.70
C ASN A 166 9.44 9.68 12.01
N GLY A 167 9.16 8.46 12.47
CA GLY A 167 8.41 8.20 13.68
C GLY A 167 6.94 8.58 13.64
N LYS A 168 6.39 8.86 12.44
CA LYS A 168 5.01 9.34 12.29
C LYS A 168 4.10 8.25 11.74
N THR A 169 2.96 8.07 12.40
CA THR A 169 1.92 7.15 11.97
C THR A 169 0.63 7.93 11.70
N GLY A 170 -0.04 7.65 10.60
CA GLY A 170 -1.31 8.30 10.29
C GLY A 170 -2.43 7.80 11.20
N ILE A 171 -2.84 6.55 11.02
CA ILE A 171 -3.92 5.92 11.78
C ILE A 171 -3.39 4.65 12.44
N TYR A 172 -3.45 4.57 13.75
CA TYR A 172 -3.03 3.41 14.52
C TYR A 172 -4.20 2.84 15.34
N ILE A 173 -4.56 1.59 15.05
CA ILE A 173 -5.64 0.88 15.73
C ILE A 173 -5.04 -0.26 16.55
N ALA A 174 -5.01 -0.11 17.88
CA ALA A 174 -4.26 -0.96 18.79
C ALA A 174 -4.96 -2.27 19.17
N SER A 175 -6.28 -2.31 19.12
CA SER A 175 -7.04 -3.44 19.62
C SER A 175 -8.07 -3.95 18.62
N ALA A 176 -8.59 -5.15 18.83
CA ALA A 176 -9.60 -5.74 17.98
C ALA A 176 -10.78 -4.79 17.75
N GLN A 177 -11.03 -4.48 16.50
CA GLN A 177 -12.04 -3.53 16.06
C GLN A 177 -13.00 -4.21 15.10
N ASP A 178 -14.16 -3.61 14.92
CA ASP A 178 -15.19 -4.09 14.01
C ASP A 178 -15.69 -2.97 13.10
N SER A 179 -15.85 -3.28 11.82
CA SER A 179 -16.51 -2.41 10.84
C SER A 179 -15.87 -1.02 10.66
N PHE A 180 -14.55 -0.91 10.78
CA PHE A 180 -13.82 0.31 10.48
C PHE A 180 -13.81 0.64 8.99
N ARG A 181 -13.85 1.94 8.68
CA ARG A 181 -13.78 2.42 7.29
C ARG A 181 -12.76 3.54 7.15
N ILE A 182 -11.91 3.41 6.12
CA ILE A 182 -10.94 4.42 5.71
C ILE A 182 -11.16 4.61 4.22
N THR A 183 -11.71 5.77 3.82
CA THR A 183 -12.12 6.01 2.43
C THR A 183 -11.89 7.44 1.97
N GLY A 184 -11.43 7.62 0.73
CA GLY A 184 -11.19 8.95 0.16
C GLY A 184 -10.08 9.74 0.87
N MET A 185 -9.17 9.05 1.56
CA MET A 185 -8.09 9.67 2.32
C MET A 185 -6.84 9.88 1.48
N GLY A 186 -6.09 10.94 1.79
CA GLY A 186 -4.69 11.09 1.43
C GLY A 186 -3.83 10.77 2.64
N LEU A 187 -2.92 9.80 2.53
CA LEU A 187 -1.94 9.45 3.58
C LEU A 187 -0.56 9.53 2.96
N VAL A 188 0.24 10.50 3.38
CA VAL A 188 1.50 10.79 2.70
C VAL A 188 2.62 11.18 3.66
N TYR A 189 3.84 10.84 3.30
CA TYR A 189 5.07 11.19 4.04
C TYR A 189 5.09 10.72 5.49
N LEU A 190 4.47 9.59 5.76
CA LEU A 190 4.42 8.94 7.07
C LEU A 190 5.35 7.73 7.07
N GLU A 191 5.94 7.39 8.20
CA GLU A 191 6.61 6.09 8.34
C GLU A 191 5.60 4.95 8.24
N HIS A 192 4.45 5.10 8.90
CA HIS A 192 3.33 4.17 8.83
C HIS A 192 2.04 4.90 8.43
N GLY A 193 1.50 4.59 7.25
CA GLY A 193 0.23 5.18 6.81
C GLY A 193 -0.93 4.74 7.70
N VAL A 194 -1.18 3.43 7.72
CA VAL A 194 -2.22 2.80 8.53
C VAL A 194 -1.68 1.53 9.16
N THR A 195 -1.72 1.42 10.47
CA THR A 195 -1.36 0.21 11.24
C THR A 195 -2.55 -0.26 12.06
N ILE A 196 -2.98 -1.50 11.83
CA ILE A 196 -4.20 -2.04 12.44
C ILE A 196 -3.92 -3.43 13.02
N TYR A 197 -4.23 -3.61 14.30
CA TYR A 197 -4.15 -4.89 14.97
C TYR A 197 -5.51 -5.57 15.06
N ASN A 198 -5.55 -6.87 14.76
CA ASN A 198 -6.73 -7.74 14.94
C ASN A 198 -7.98 -7.20 14.27
N ALA A 199 -7.87 -6.72 13.03
CA ALA A 199 -8.98 -6.14 12.29
C ALA A 199 -10.08 -7.17 11.99
N ASP A 200 -11.34 -6.79 12.15
CA ASP A 200 -12.51 -7.56 11.76
C ASP A 200 -13.45 -6.69 10.93
N ALA A 201 -13.85 -7.18 9.77
CA ALA A 201 -14.74 -6.48 8.84
C ALA A 201 -14.29 -5.05 8.46
N LEU A 202 -12.97 -4.82 8.41
CA LEU A 202 -12.39 -3.56 7.99
C LEU A 202 -12.58 -3.30 6.50
N SER A 203 -12.77 -2.04 6.11
CA SER A 203 -12.76 -1.61 4.71
C SER A 203 -11.83 -0.41 4.52
N ILE A 204 -10.75 -0.62 3.77
CA ILE A 204 -9.83 0.43 3.30
C ILE A 204 -10.03 0.53 1.79
N HIS A 205 -10.63 1.62 1.31
CA HIS A 205 -10.93 1.75 -0.11
C HIS A 205 -10.92 3.20 -0.61
N ASP A 206 -10.62 3.36 -1.89
CA ASP A 206 -10.65 4.66 -2.58
C ASP A 206 -9.70 5.69 -1.94
N ASN A 207 -8.50 5.24 -1.50
CA ASN A 207 -7.52 6.11 -0.88
C ASN A 207 -6.31 6.33 -1.79
N PHE A 208 -5.64 7.45 -1.58
CA PHE A 208 -4.30 7.74 -2.08
C PHE A 208 -3.31 7.61 -0.92
N ILE A 209 -2.54 6.52 -0.88
CA ILE A 209 -1.56 6.26 0.18
C ILE A 209 -0.20 6.11 -0.48
N ALA A 210 0.63 7.12 -0.39
CA ALA A 210 1.90 7.14 -1.09
C ALA A 210 2.99 7.86 -0.31
N GLU A 211 4.24 7.62 -0.71
CA GLU A 211 5.41 8.22 -0.08
C GLU A 211 5.45 7.93 1.43
N CYS A 212 5.00 6.74 1.82
CA CYS A 212 5.07 6.24 3.19
C CYS A 212 6.13 5.16 3.30
N GLY A 213 6.71 4.95 4.47
CA GLY A 213 7.55 3.80 4.75
C GLY A 213 6.76 2.50 4.53
N ASN A 214 5.74 2.28 5.35
CA ASN A 214 4.71 1.26 5.13
C ASN A 214 3.36 1.94 4.88
N CYS A 215 2.63 1.52 3.87
CA CYS A 215 1.35 2.16 3.56
C CYS A 215 0.20 1.59 4.38
N ILE A 216 -0.01 0.27 4.32
CA ILE A 216 -1.08 -0.43 5.04
C ILE A 216 -0.48 -1.65 5.73
N GLU A 217 -0.65 -1.73 7.05
CA GLU A 217 -0.17 -2.84 7.87
C GLU A 217 -1.33 -3.44 8.66
N LEU A 218 -1.66 -4.68 8.33
CA LEU A 218 -2.67 -5.48 9.02
C LEU A 218 -1.97 -6.52 9.88
N ARG A 219 -1.90 -6.29 11.17
CA ARG A 219 -1.14 -7.08 12.12
C ARG A 219 -2.07 -7.86 13.07
N GLY A 220 -1.56 -8.93 13.64
CA GLY A 220 -2.29 -9.80 14.55
C GLY A 220 -3.32 -10.69 13.83
N ALA A 221 -4.20 -11.31 14.59
CA ALA A 221 -5.19 -12.25 14.08
C ALA A 221 -6.44 -11.51 13.55
N GLY A 222 -6.39 -11.07 12.30
CA GLY A 222 -7.51 -10.38 11.64
C GLY A 222 -8.33 -11.30 10.73
N GLN A 223 -9.51 -10.83 10.34
CA GLN A 223 -10.39 -11.57 9.42
C GLN A 223 -11.35 -10.68 8.62
N ALA A 224 -11.93 -11.26 7.56
CA ALA A 224 -13.07 -10.75 6.81
C ALA A 224 -12.98 -9.28 6.38
N SER A 225 -11.79 -8.83 6.05
CA SER A 225 -11.51 -7.42 5.72
C SER A 225 -11.18 -7.23 4.25
N LYS A 226 -11.21 -5.98 3.79
CA LYS A 226 -10.89 -5.66 2.40
C LYS A 226 -10.03 -4.41 2.25
N VAL A 227 -9.13 -4.47 1.27
CA VAL A 227 -8.29 -3.37 0.78
C VAL A 227 -8.56 -3.28 -0.72
N THR A 228 -9.33 -2.28 -1.15
CA THR A 228 -9.84 -2.22 -2.53
C THR A 228 -9.79 -0.82 -3.11
N ASP A 229 -9.59 -0.73 -4.42
CA ASP A 229 -9.69 0.52 -5.18
C ASP A 229 -8.73 1.63 -4.72
N ASN A 230 -7.58 1.27 -4.12
CA ASN A 230 -6.61 2.24 -3.65
C ASN A 230 -5.49 2.46 -4.66
N LEU A 231 -4.91 3.65 -4.60
CA LEU A 231 -3.63 3.98 -5.21
C LEU A 231 -2.56 3.95 -4.11
N ILE A 232 -1.62 2.97 -4.18
CA ILE A 232 -0.70 2.68 -3.07
C ILE A 232 0.74 2.65 -3.55
N GLY A 233 1.61 3.39 -2.90
CA GLY A 233 3.03 3.42 -3.22
C GLY A 233 3.93 3.57 -1.99
N ALA A 234 4.50 2.47 -1.51
CA ALA A 234 5.45 2.48 -0.40
C ALA A 234 6.81 3.04 -0.80
N GLY A 235 7.57 3.45 0.19
CA GLY A 235 8.97 3.80 0.06
C GLY A 235 9.88 2.59 -0.14
N TYR A 236 11.18 2.85 -0.19
CA TYR A 236 12.18 1.86 -0.63
C TYR A 236 12.26 0.59 0.24
N LYS A 237 12.17 0.71 1.56
CA LYS A 237 12.36 -0.42 2.49
C LYS A 237 11.06 -0.97 3.08
N GLY A 238 9.93 -0.40 2.70
CA GLY A 238 8.65 -0.74 3.29
C GLY A 238 7.72 -1.52 2.37
N TYR A 239 6.53 -1.75 2.87
CA TYR A 239 5.48 -2.50 2.20
C TYR A 239 4.33 -1.57 1.76
N SER A 240 3.80 -1.82 0.57
CA SER A 240 2.53 -1.22 0.18
C SER A 240 1.37 -1.81 0.99
N ILE A 241 1.33 -3.14 1.10
CA ILE A 241 0.37 -3.85 1.95
C ILE A 241 1.10 -4.97 2.68
N TYR A 242 1.12 -4.91 4.00
CA TYR A 242 1.58 -5.97 4.87
C TYR A 242 0.39 -6.61 5.59
N ALA A 243 0.32 -7.94 5.63
CA ALA A 243 -0.67 -8.64 6.44
C ALA A 243 -0.03 -9.85 7.17
N GLN A 244 -0.39 -10.01 8.43
CA GLN A 244 0.12 -11.08 9.29
C GLN A 244 -1.02 -11.83 9.95
N ASN A 245 -0.99 -13.17 9.89
CA ASN A 245 -1.95 -14.06 10.55
C ASN A 245 -3.42 -13.72 10.25
N PHE A 246 -3.71 -13.42 9.00
CA PHE A 246 -5.00 -12.89 8.56
C PHE A 246 -5.80 -13.96 7.79
N GLY A 247 -7.12 -14.02 8.01
CA GLY A 247 -8.02 -14.92 7.29
C GLY A 247 -9.07 -14.19 6.48
N GLY A 248 -9.29 -14.63 5.22
CA GLY A 248 -10.36 -14.07 4.38
C GLY A 248 -10.19 -12.60 4.01
N LEU A 249 -8.95 -12.18 3.74
CA LEU A 249 -8.65 -10.84 3.26
C LEU A 249 -8.92 -10.74 1.75
N VAL A 250 -9.59 -9.67 1.33
CA VAL A 250 -9.81 -9.34 -0.09
C VAL A 250 -8.96 -8.12 -0.47
N VAL A 251 -7.99 -8.33 -1.37
CA VAL A 251 -7.15 -7.28 -1.95
C VAL A 251 -7.46 -7.21 -3.44
N THR A 252 -8.21 -6.20 -3.87
CA THR A 252 -8.67 -6.14 -5.25
C THR A 252 -8.74 -4.71 -5.80
N ALA A 253 -8.61 -4.58 -7.11
CA ALA A 253 -8.71 -3.32 -7.85
C ALA A 253 -7.73 -2.22 -7.39
N ASN A 254 -6.64 -2.56 -6.70
CA ASN A 254 -5.64 -1.58 -6.30
C ASN A 254 -4.62 -1.34 -7.43
N ASN A 255 -4.15 -0.10 -7.54
CA ASN A 255 -2.98 0.25 -8.33
C ASN A 255 -1.79 0.42 -7.35
N VAL A 256 -0.85 -0.52 -7.41
CA VAL A 256 0.28 -0.61 -6.47
C VAL A 256 1.56 -0.29 -7.23
N PHE A 257 2.25 0.79 -6.83
CA PHE A 257 3.42 1.30 -7.53
C PHE A 257 4.55 1.68 -6.55
N PRO A 258 5.07 0.73 -5.76
CA PRO A 258 6.13 1.04 -4.81
C PRO A 258 7.39 1.52 -5.53
N ARG A 259 8.12 2.39 -4.88
CA ARG A 259 9.43 2.86 -5.36
C ARG A 259 10.57 1.91 -5.02
N GLY A 260 10.33 0.97 -4.13
CA GLY A 260 11.32 0.03 -3.64
C GLY A 260 10.78 -1.40 -3.59
N SER A 261 11.26 -2.14 -2.61
CA SER A 261 10.98 -3.56 -2.43
C SER A 261 9.53 -3.83 -2.01
N SER A 262 9.14 -5.07 -2.12
CA SER A 262 7.91 -5.71 -1.61
C SER A 262 6.62 -4.87 -1.65
N SER A 263 5.86 -5.07 -2.71
CA SER A 263 4.56 -4.41 -2.85
C SER A 263 3.54 -4.97 -1.86
N VAL A 264 3.31 -6.29 -1.89
CA VAL A 264 2.39 -7.00 -0.98
C VAL A 264 3.15 -8.12 -0.29
N TYR A 265 3.20 -8.08 1.03
CA TYR A 265 3.86 -9.09 1.84
C TYR A 265 2.91 -9.69 2.85
N PHE A 266 2.62 -10.98 2.69
CA PHE A 266 1.73 -11.75 3.55
C PHE A 266 2.49 -12.81 4.33
N SER A 267 2.29 -12.86 5.63
CA SER A 267 2.87 -13.83 6.54
C SER A 267 1.77 -14.57 7.30
N GLY A 268 1.61 -15.86 7.07
CA GLY A 268 0.57 -16.67 7.72
C GLY A 268 -0.87 -16.28 7.32
N VAL A 269 -1.05 -15.72 6.15
CA VAL A 269 -2.37 -15.31 5.63
C VAL A 269 -3.04 -16.48 4.93
N VAL A 270 -4.33 -16.70 5.23
CA VAL A 270 -5.06 -17.86 4.72
C VAL A 270 -6.40 -17.48 4.10
N ARG A 271 -6.84 -18.27 3.11
CA ARG A 271 -8.17 -18.15 2.48
C ARG A 271 -8.50 -16.77 1.97
N SER A 272 -7.49 -16.10 1.44
CA SER A 272 -7.58 -14.71 0.99
C SER A 272 -7.54 -14.61 -0.52
N THR A 273 -8.05 -13.52 -1.06
CA THR A 273 -8.10 -13.27 -2.49
C THR A 273 -7.30 -12.01 -2.83
N ILE A 274 -6.35 -12.15 -3.75
CA ILE A 274 -5.58 -11.07 -4.34
C ILE A 274 -5.90 -11.07 -5.83
N SER A 275 -6.76 -10.15 -6.28
CA SER A 275 -7.25 -10.19 -7.65
C SER A 275 -7.47 -8.82 -8.28
N SER A 276 -7.35 -8.76 -9.59
CA SER A 276 -7.65 -7.55 -10.38
C SER A 276 -6.83 -6.33 -9.96
N ASN A 277 -5.65 -6.54 -9.38
CA ASN A 277 -4.74 -5.46 -9.04
C ASN A 277 -3.75 -5.22 -10.18
N ARG A 278 -3.24 -3.99 -10.27
CA ARG A 278 -2.08 -3.65 -11.07
C ARG A 278 -0.88 -3.41 -10.16
N PHE A 279 0.18 -4.16 -10.36
CA PHE A 279 1.47 -3.99 -9.69
C PHE A 279 2.49 -3.47 -10.69
N HIS A 280 3.14 -2.38 -10.37
CA HIS A 280 4.19 -1.81 -11.19
C HIS A 280 5.39 -1.44 -10.32
N SER A 281 6.46 -2.19 -10.43
CA SER A 281 7.70 -1.97 -9.69
C SER A 281 8.90 -2.37 -10.53
N PHE A 282 10.04 -1.79 -10.26
CA PHE A 282 11.32 -2.26 -10.80
C PHE A 282 11.85 -3.47 -10.02
N TYR A 283 11.58 -3.55 -8.72
CA TYR A 283 12.13 -4.57 -7.86
C TYR A 283 11.26 -5.84 -7.82
N PRO A 284 11.87 -7.01 -7.56
CA PRO A 284 11.14 -8.25 -7.33
C PRO A 284 10.38 -8.22 -6.00
N GLY A 285 9.68 -9.30 -5.68
CA GLY A 285 8.87 -9.37 -4.46
C GLY A 285 7.58 -8.56 -4.55
N MET A 286 6.98 -8.45 -5.74
CA MET A 286 5.69 -7.75 -5.90
C MET A 286 4.59 -8.41 -5.09
N LEU A 287 4.63 -9.73 -4.97
CA LEU A 287 3.77 -10.50 -4.07
C LEU A 287 4.60 -11.55 -3.36
N VAL A 288 4.60 -11.50 -2.05
CA VAL A 288 5.28 -12.47 -1.18
C VAL A 288 4.23 -13.13 -0.29
N LEU A 289 4.06 -14.44 -0.45
CA LEU A 289 3.29 -15.30 0.44
C LEU A 289 4.25 -16.16 1.24
N GLU A 290 4.44 -15.87 2.53
CA GLU A 290 5.45 -16.51 3.38
C GLU A 290 4.83 -17.08 4.66
N ASN A 291 5.61 -17.86 5.40
CA ASN A 291 5.24 -18.39 6.71
C ASN A 291 3.88 -19.12 6.74
N ASN A 292 3.74 -20.15 5.91
CA ASN A 292 2.53 -20.99 5.84
C ASN A 292 1.26 -20.27 5.33
N CYS A 293 1.41 -19.29 4.48
CA CYS A 293 0.27 -18.78 3.73
C CYS A 293 -0.45 -19.92 2.99
N SER A 294 -1.75 -20.08 3.17
CA SER A 294 -2.44 -21.22 2.57
C SER A 294 -3.85 -20.92 2.06
N GLU A 295 -4.26 -21.70 1.05
CA GLU A 295 -5.59 -21.58 0.44
C GLU A 295 -5.89 -20.17 -0.11
N ASN A 296 -4.85 -19.42 -0.53
CA ASN A 296 -5.01 -18.10 -1.13
C ASN A 296 -5.19 -18.20 -2.64
N LEU A 297 -5.99 -17.30 -3.19
CA LEU A 297 -6.21 -17.13 -4.61
C LEU A 297 -5.54 -15.85 -5.12
N VAL A 298 -4.60 -15.99 -6.03
CA VAL A 298 -3.95 -14.89 -6.76
C VAL A 298 -4.38 -14.96 -8.21
N SER A 299 -5.26 -14.06 -8.65
CA SER A 299 -5.86 -14.18 -9.98
C SER A 299 -6.15 -12.86 -10.66
N ALA A 300 -6.10 -12.87 -11.99
CA ALA A 300 -6.46 -11.74 -12.84
C ALA A 300 -5.71 -10.44 -12.50
N ASN A 301 -4.51 -10.53 -11.92
CA ASN A 301 -3.67 -9.38 -11.67
C ASN A 301 -2.77 -9.08 -12.88
N HIS A 302 -2.35 -7.82 -12.97
CA HIS A 302 -1.29 -7.40 -13.87
C HIS A 302 -0.03 -7.07 -13.05
N PHE A 303 1.00 -7.89 -13.19
CA PHE A 303 2.33 -7.66 -12.61
C PHE A 303 3.25 -7.15 -13.70
N LEU A 304 3.72 -5.92 -13.56
CA LEU A 304 4.65 -5.31 -14.50
C LEU A 304 5.94 -4.94 -13.77
N ARG A 305 7.04 -5.59 -14.14
CA ARG A 305 8.36 -5.12 -13.77
C ARG A 305 8.77 -4.05 -14.77
N GLY A 306 8.99 -2.83 -14.26
CA GLY A 306 9.53 -1.73 -15.07
C GLY A 306 11.00 -1.98 -15.42
N HIS A 307 11.39 -1.47 -16.58
CA HIS A 307 12.77 -1.60 -17.06
C HIS A 307 13.76 -0.65 -16.38
N GLU A 308 13.25 0.36 -15.68
CA GLU A 308 14.08 1.42 -15.12
C GLU A 308 13.71 1.71 -13.65
N PRO A 309 14.68 1.61 -12.72
CA PRO A 309 14.45 2.03 -11.35
C PRO A 309 14.36 3.57 -11.28
N TRP A 310 13.73 4.07 -10.25
CA TRP A 310 13.79 5.50 -9.94
C TRP A 310 15.25 5.92 -9.71
N PRO A 311 15.69 7.07 -10.23
CA PRO A 311 17.08 7.46 -10.16
C PRO A 311 17.78 7.33 -8.81
N PRO A 312 17.17 7.71 -7.67
CA PRO A 312 17.80 7.50 -6.36
C PRO A 312 17.94 6.03 -6.00
N MET A 313 17.07 5.16 -6.55
CA MET A 313 17.03 3.74 -6.25
C MET A 313 17.96 2.90 -7.14
N GLN A 314 18.47 3.44 -8.22
CA GLN A 314 19.37 2.75 -9.15
C GLN A 314 20.64 2.22 -8.47
N LYS A 315 21.12 2.92 -7.45
CA LYS A 315 22.31 2.54 -6.68
C LYS A 315 22.07 1.42 -5.66
N TYR A 316 20.80 1.05 -5.42
CA TYR A 316 20.46 0.04 -4.42
C TYR A 316 20.15 -1.29 -5.08
N ASP A 317 21.15 -2.17 -5.16
CA ASP A 317 20.93 -3.59 -5.39
C ASP A 317 20.62 -4.24 -4.03
N ASN A 318 19.39 -4.64 -3.84
CA ASN A 318 18.95 -5.26 -2.59
C ASN A 318 19.03 -6.80 -2.61
N GLY A 319 19.56 -7.41 -3.67
CA GLY A 319 19.68 -8.86 -3.79
C GLY A 319 18.36 -9.63 -3.83
N LEU A 320 17.23 -8.95 -3.94
CA LEU A 320 15.91 -9.58 -3.82
C LEU A 320 15.59 -10.53 -4.99
N ASP A 321 16.20 -10.36 -6.14
CA ASP A 321 16.01 -11.30 -7.26
C ASP A 321 16.52 -12.71 -6.94
N ASP A 322 17.61 -12.81 -6.19
CA ASP A 322 18.11 -14.10 -5.76
C ASP A 322 17.21 -14.76 -4.72
N THR A 323 16.46 -13.95 -3.99
CA THR A 323 15.62 -14.38 -2.87
C THR A 323 14.17 -14.63 -3.30
N TYR A 324 13.55 -13.67 -3.98
CA TYR A 324 12.08 -13.68 -4.13
C TYR A 324 11.58 -14.08 -5.53
N GLY A 325 12.14 -13.58 -6.60
CA GLY A 325 11.42 -13.52 -7.87
C GLY A 325 10.33 -12.43 -7.85
N LEU A 326 9.51 -12.32 -8.87
CA LEU A 326 8.38 -11.35 -8.84
C LEU A 326 7.29 -11.80 -7.88
N LEU A 327 6.91 -13.07 -7.93
CA LEU A 327 5.97 -13.71 -7.02
C LEU A 327 6.70 -14.79 -6.23
N TYR A 328 6.66 -14.71 -4.92
CA TYR A 328 7.27 -15.66 -4.00
C TYR A 328 6.18 -16.37 -3.21
N ILE A 329 6.20 -17.71 -3.22
CA ILE A 329 5.17 -18.53 -2.60
C ILE A 329 5.80 -19.59 -1.72
N SER A 330 5.47 -19.51 -0.43
CA SER A 330 5.85 -20.49 0.60
C SER A 330 4.64 -20.82 1.45
N GLY A 331 4.05 -22.00 1.20
CA GLY A 331 2.86 -22.49 1.90
C GLY A 331 2.03 -23.42 1.03
N ASP A 332 0.87 -23.81 1.53
CA ASP A 332 0.09 -24.91 0.97
C ASP A 332 -1.15 -24.47 0.22
N ASN A 333 -1.51 -25.20 -0.83
CA ASN A 333 -2.81 -25.08 -1.52
C ASN A 333 -3.13 -23.67 -2.05
N ASN A 334 -2.12 -22.87 -2.37
CA ASN A 334 -2.34 -21.57 -3.00
C ASN A 334 -2.56 -21.74 -4.51
N SER A 335 -3.40 -20.90 -5.08
CA SER A 335 -3.68 -20.85 -6.52
C SER A 335 -3.17 -19.55 -7.13
N VAL A 336 -2.34 -19.65 -8.17
CA VAL A 336 -1.85 -18.50 -8.96
C VAL A 336 -2.30 -18.70 -10.40
N ILE A 337 -3.36 -18.03 -10.78
CA ILE A 337 -4.06 -18.31 -12.03
C ILE A 337 -4.47 -17.06 -12.79
N SER A 338 -4.42 -17.14 -14.11
CA SER A 338 -4.97 -16.10 -15.00
C SER A 338 -4.40 -14.69 -14.76
N ASN A 339 -3.14 -14.60 -14.33
CA ASN A 339 -2.46 -13.32 -14.20
C ASN A 339 -1.74 -12.97 -15.49
N HIS A 340 -1.59 -11.69 -15.78
CA HIS A 340 -0.69 -11.17 -16.81
C HIS A 340 0.57 -10.68 -16.13
N ILE A 341 1.73 -11.21 -16.51
CA ILE A 341 3.01 -10.93 -15.87
C ILE A 341 4.01 -10.51 -16.93
N SER A 342 4.51 -9.31 -16.86
CA SER A 342 5.54 -8.77 -17.76
C SER A 342 6.85 -8.57 -17.00
N GLU A 343 7.85 -9.35 -17.34
CA GLU A 343 9.22 -9.21 -16.86
C GLU A 343 10.04 -8.50 -17.94
N ILE A 344 10.24 -7.20 -17.76
CA ILE A 344 11.01 -6.37 -18.69
C ILE A 344 12.36 -6.06 -18.05
N ILE A 345 13.44 -6.50 -18.67
CA ILE A 345 14.81 -6.30 -18.18
C ILE A 345 15.49 -5.28 -19.07
N ASP A 346 15.86 -4.14 -18.49
CA ASP A 346 16.71 -3.18 -19.17
C ASP A 346 18.17 -3.64 -19.14
N THR A 347 18.79 -3.68 -20.31
CA THR A 347 20.18 -4.13 -20.45
C THR A 347 21.19 -3.21 -19.77
N GLN A 348 20.87 -1.95 -19.53
CA GLN A 348 21.72 -1.04 -18.77
C GLN A 348 21.79 -1.38 -17.28
N TYR A 349 20.75 -2.04 -16.78
CA TYR A 349 20.62 -2.44 -15.37
C TYR A 349 20.69 -3.95 -15.20
N LEU A 350 21.19 -4.67 -16.22
CA LEU A 350 21.41 -6.10 -16.15
C LEU A 350 22.31 -6.43 -14.96
N LYS A 351 21.85 -7.40 -14.24
CA LYS A 351 22.52 -7.91 -13.06
C LYS A 351 23.86 -8.55 -13.38
N PRO A 352 24.74 -8.66 -12.37
CA PRO A 352 26.00 -9.38 -12.53
C PRO A 352 25.78 -10.75 -13.17
N ALA A 353 26.74 -11.18 -14.01
CA ALA A 353 26.68 -12.47 -14.67
C ALA A 353 26.43 -13.59 -13.64
N GLY A 354 25.35 -14.33 -13.81
CA GLY A 354 24.98 -15.45 -12.93
C GLY A 354 23.67 -15.27 -12.17
N VAL A 355 23.14 -14.05 -12.04
CA VAL A 355 21.82 -13.82 -11.42
C VAL A 355 20.73 -14.17 -12.44
N LYS A 356 19.86 -15.10 -12.07
CA LYS A 356 18.71 -15.49 -12.88
C LYS A 356 17.45 -14.83 -12.34
N ALA A 357 16.81 -14.01 -13.15
CA ALA A 357 15.49 -13.52 -12.83
C ALA A 357 14.49 -14.68 -12.79
N VAL A 358 13.65 -14.71 -11.77
CA VAL A 358 12.58 -15.69 -11.60
C VAL A 358 11.26 -14.94 -11.55
N VAL A 359 10.29 -15.38 -12.33
CA VAL A 359 8.96 -14.73 -12.33
C VAL A 359 8.13 -15.29 -11.18
N ILE A 360 7.89 -16.59 -11.13
CA ILE A 360 7.15 -17.24 -10.03
C ILE A 360 8.08 -18.22 -9.33
N ARG A 361 8.33 -18.02 -8.04
CA ARG A 361 9.15 -18.90 -7.21
C ARG A 361 8.30 -19.61 -6.18
N LEU A 362 8.23 -20.94 -6.28
CA LEU A 362 7.64 -21.83 -5.28
C LEU A 362 8.76 -22.37 -4.39
N VAL A 363 8.84 -21.91 -3.15
CA VAL A 363 9.97 -22.21 -2.26
C VAL A 363 9.70 -23.43 -1.40
N ALA A 364 8.51 -23.51 -0.81
CA ALA A 364 8.11 -24.59 0.05
C ALA A 364 6.59 -24.79 0.02
N GLY A 365 6.13 -25.96 0.47
CA GLY A 365 4.72 -26.27 0.58
C GLY A 365 4.24 -27.27 -0.47
N LYS A 366 2.98 -27.62 -0.38
CA LYS A 366 2.35 -28.66 -1.22
C LYS A 366 0.98 -28.21 -1.76
N GLY A 367 0.57 -28.88 -2.83
CA GLY A 367 -0.75 -28.70 -3.39
C GLY A 367 -1.00 -27.34 -4.06
N ASN A 368 0.04 -26.54 -4.30
CA ASN A 368 -0.12 -25.29 -5.00
C ASN A 368 -0.43 -25.53 -6.48
N TYR A 369 -1.27 -24.65 -7.03
CA TYR A 369 -1.74 -24.72 -8.41
C TYR A 369 -1.38 -23.45 -9.17
N ILE A 370 -0.53 -23.57 -10.20
CA ILE A 370 -0.11 -22.48 -11.07
C ILE A 370 -0.57 -22.81 -12.49
N ALA A 371 -1.49 -21.99 -13.01
CA ALA A 371 -2.07 -22.25 -14.32
C ALA A 371 -2.57 -20.99 -15.03
N SER A 372 -2.61 -21.06 -16.35
CA SER A 372 -3.25 -20.04 -17.20
C SER A 372 -2.71 -18.62 -16.99
N ASN A 373 -1.49 -18.46 -16.46
CA ASN A 373 -0.86 -17.15 -16.40
C ASN A 373 -0.21 -16.85 -17.75
N HIS A 374 -0.32 -15.62 -18.20
CA HIS A 374 0.39 -15.14 -19.38
C HIS A 374 1.68 -14.46 -18.93
N ILE A 375 2.81 -15.09 -19.14
CA ILE A 375 4.13 -14.58 -18.76
C ILE A 375 4.86 -14.13 -20.02
N ILE A 376 5.15 -12.83 -20.08
CA ILE A 376 5.96 -12.21 -21.14
C ILE A 376 7.30 -11.80 -20.55
N THR A 377 8.38 -12.11 -21.28
CA THR A 377 9.71 -11.69 -20.90
C THR A 377 10.37 -10.99 -22.07
N SER A 378 11.00 -9.87 -21.84
CA SER A 378 11.76 -9.14 -22.84
C SER A 378 12.98 -8.46 -22.22
N THR A 379 14.02 -8.30 -23.04
CA THR A 379 15.12 -7.38 -22.76
C THR A 379 14.95 -6.15 -23.63
N GLU A 380 15.13 -4.99 -23.03
CA GLU A 380 15.01 -3.72 -23.72
C GLU A 380 16.25 -2.87 -23.45
N VAL A 381 16.60 -2.01 -24.40
CA VAL A 381 17.62 -0.99 -24.21
C VAL A 381 16.90 0.32 -24.06
N SER A 382 17.11 1.00 -22.93
CA SER A 382 16.57 2.33 -22.77
C SER A 382 17.11 3.23 -23.88
N ALA A 383 16.21 3.93 -24.57
CA ALA A 383 16.64 4.98 -25.48
C ALA A 383 17.38 6.06 -24.64
N GLU A 384 18.52 6.53 -25.13
CA GLU A 384 19.25 7.61 -24.45
C GLU A 384 18.30 8.73 -24.06
N LYS A 385 18.23 9.00 -22.76
CA LYS A 385 17.37 10.05 -22.23
C LYS A 385 17.86 11.40 -22.77
N ASN A 386 17.04 12.01 -23.61
CA ASN A 386 17.10 13.46 -23.73
C ASN A 386 16.79 14.05 -22.34
N SER A 387 17.74 14.80 -21.82
CA SER A 387 17.87 15.28 -20.44
C SER A 387 16.81 16.30 -19.97
N ALA A 388 15.59 16.17 -20.40
CA ALA A 388 14.45 16.94 -19.88
C ALA A 388 13.78 16.13 -18.77
N ALA A 389 13.69 16.72 -17.60
CA ALA A 389 13.19 16.23 -16.33
C ALA A 389 12.37 14.94 -16.35
N PRO A 390 12.72 13.92 -15.53
CA PRO A 390 11.99 12.69 -15.46
C PRO A 390 10.64 12.95 -14.80
N SER A 391 9.60 13.19 -15.58
CA SER A 391 8.27 12.98 -15.03
C SER A 391 7.99 11.48 -15.08
N CYS A 392 7.54 10.92 -13.97
CA CYS A 392 7.08 9.54 -13.92
C CYS A 392 5.93 9.25 -14.92
N PHE A 393 5.36 10.27 -15.50
CA PHE A 393 4.36 10.20 -16.57
C PHE A 393 4.98 10.16 -17.97
N ASN A 394 6.10 10.80 -18.21
CA ASN A 394 6.66 10.93 -19.57
C ASN A 394 7.55 9.74 -19.97
N ALA A 395 8.05 8.98 -19.02
CA ALA A 395 8.84 7.78 -19.32
C ALA A 395 8.01 6.65 -19.94
N GLN A 396 6.69 6.68 -19.79
CA GLN A 396 5.82 5.61 -20.27
C GLN A 396 5.14 5.90 -21.62
N VAL A 397 5.13 7.12 -22.12
CA VAL A 397 4.27 7.52 -23.25
C VAL A 397 5.04 7.78 -24.53
N GLY A 398 6.35 7.66 -24.59
CA GLY A 398 7.07 8.04 -25.78
C GLY A 398 8.44 7.44 -26.04
N ALA A 399 8.98 6.63 -25.17
CA ALA A 399 10.22 5.91 -25.48
C ALA A 399 9.91 4.76 -26.41
N LEU A 400 10.41 4.81 -27.63
CA LEU A 400 10.50 3.63 -28.49
C LEU A 400 11.52 2.69 -27.80
N LEU A 401 11.02 1.70 -27.09
CA LEU A 401 11.83 0.67 -26.51
C LEU A 401 12.32 -0.23 -27.67
N THR A 402 13.62 -0.36 -27.82
CA THR A 402 14.21 -1.22 -28.81
C THR A 402 14.46 -2.57 -28.15
N VAL A 403 13.85 -3.62 -28.64
CA VAL A 403 14.10 -4.98 -28.16
C VAL A 403 15.57 -5.34 -28.41
N ASP A 404 16.29 -5.67 -27.37
CA ASP A 404 17.67 -6.13 -27.48
C ASP A 404 17.70 -7.63 -27.81
N THR A 405 17.97 -7.94 -29.08
CA THR A 405 18.07 -9.30 -29.55
C THR A 405 19.48 -9.92 -29.33
N LEU A 406 20.42 -9.14 -28.83
CA LEU A 406 21.81 -9.59 -28.67
C LEU A 406 22.07 -10.26 -27.31
N HIS A 407 21.22 -10.00 -26.32
CA HIS A 407 21.37 -10.57 -24.97
C HIS A 407 20.32 -11.67 -24.76
N PRO A 408 20.72 -12.95 -24.63
CA PRO A 408 19.77 -14.01 -24.32
C PRO A 408 19.15 -13.81 -22.97
N LEU A 409 17.83 -13.95 -22.92
CA LEU A 409 17.06 -13.85 -21.67
C LEU A 409 17.47 -14.94 -20.67
N ASN A 410 18.01 -14.55 -19.54
CA ASN A 410 18.30 -15.46 -18.43
C ASN A 410 17.19 -15.41 -17.40
N VAL A 411 15.98 -15.75 -17.82
CA VAL A 411 14.77 -15.70 -17.00
C VAL A 411 14.18 -17.10 -16.84
N THR A 412 13.72 -17.40 -15.64
CA THR A 412 12.94 -18.60 -15.35
C THR A 412 11.50 -18.20 -15.07
N ALA A 413 10.55 -18.67 -15.86
CA ALA A 413 9.15 -18.35 -15.67
C ALA A 413 8.60 -18.91 -14.35
N VAL A 414 8.87 -20.19 -14.07
CA VAL A 414 8.48 -20.85 -12.83
C VAL A 414 9.63 -21.67 -12.30
N LEU A 415 10.06 -21.40 -11.09
CA LEU A 415 11.03 -22.18 -10.34
C LEU A 415 10.34 -22.85 -9.16
N VAL A 416 10.37 -24.19 -9.15
CA VAL A 416 9.88 -24.99 -8.02
C VAL A 416 11.07 -25.56 -7.27
N GLU A 417 11.27 -25.12 -6.07
CA GLU A 417 12.40 -25.55 -5.24
C GLU A 417 12.18 -26.94 -4.62
N LYS A 418 13.26 -27.58 -4.17
CA LYS A 418 13.25 -28.96 -3.68
C LYS A 418 12.32 -29.25 -2.51
N LYS A 419 11.97 -28.23 -1.73
CA LYS A 419 11.04 -28.35 -0.59
C LYS A 419 9.57 -28.24 -0.99
N SER A 420 9.30 -27.94 -2.26
CA SER A 420 7.94 -27.79 -2.79
C SER A 420 7.52 -29.09 -3.49
N LEU A 421 6.52 -29.76 -2.93
CA LEU A 421 6.10 -31.09 -3.34
C LEU A 421 4.63 -31.12 -3.75
N GLN A 422 4.26 -32.06 -4.62
CA GLN A 422 2.86 -32.30 -5.01
C GLN A 422 2.16 -31.05 -5.59
N ASN A 423 2.89 -30.17 -6.22
CA ASN A 423 2.32 -29.00 -6.87
C ASN A 423 1.95 -29.32 -8.31
N THR A 424 0.98 -28.60 -8.86
CA THR A 424 0.55 -28.73 -10.25
C THR A 424 0.82 -27.43 -10.98
N ILE A 425 1.63 -27.50 -12.04
CA ILE A 425 1.93 -26.40 -12.93
C ILE A 425 1.44 -26.78 -14.33
N LEU A 426 0.50 -25.98 -14.84
CA LEU A 426 0.10 -26.10 -16.23
C LEU A 426 0.74 -24.99 -17.05
N ASP A 427 1.19 -25.35 -18.25
CA ASP A 427 1.75 -24.37 -19.17
C ASP A 427 0.77 -23.23 -19.38
N THR A 428 1.27 -22.05 -19.18
CA THR A 428 0.51 -20.83 -19.10
C THR A 428 0.78 -19.90 -20.29
N GLY A 429 1.24 -20.46 -21.39
CA GLY A 429 1.54 -19.66 -22.57
C GLY A 429 2.87 -18.89 -22.48
N THR A 430 3.76 -19.32 -21.62
CA THR A 430 5.12 -18.77 -21.55
C THR A 430 6.04 -19.41 -22.59
N ASP A 431 6.94 -18.62 -23.16
CA ASP A 431 8.05 -19.09 -24.00
C ASP A 431 9.34 -19.32 -23.18
N VAL A 432 9.28 -19.13 -21.88
CA VAL A 432 10.43 -19.18 -20.97
C VAL A 432 10.47 -20.47 -20.17
N GLN A 433 11.65 -20.79 -19.66
CA GLN A 433 11.93 -22.04 -18.96
C GLN A 433 11.10 -22.23 -17.69
N VAL A 434 10.56 -23.44 -17.53
CA VAL A 434 10.00 -23.92 -16.25
C VAL A 434 10.99 -24.91 -15.64
N VAL A 435 11.46 -24.63 -14.43
CA VAL A 435 12.37 -25.48 -13.67
C VAL A 435 11.61 -26.18 -12.55
N ILE A 436 11.49 -27.51 -12.62
CA ILE A 436 10.66 -28.29 -11.72
C ILE A 436 11.16 -29.72 -11.58
N ASP A 437 11.13 -30.28 -10.40
CA ASP A 437 11.32 -31.72 -10.18
C ASP A 437 10.01 -32.47 -10.50
N ARG A 438 9.99 -33.16 -11.62
CA ARG A 438 8.82 -33.88 -12.11
C ARG A 438 8.54 -35.21 -11.38
N ALA A 439 9.46 -35.68 -10.55
CA ALA A 439 9.23 -36.88 -9.76
C ALA A 439 8.19 -36.64 -8.64
N VAL A 440 8.11 -35.42 -8.13
CA VAL A 440 7.27 -35.06 -7.00
C VAL A 440 6.23 -33.97 -7.32
N ASN A 441 6.30 -33.39 -8.51
CA ASN A 441 5.38 -32.36 -8.97
C ASN A 441 4.84 -32.68 -10.36
N THR A 442 3.69 -32.13 -10.71
CA THR A 442 3.09 -32.25 -12.04
C THR A 442 3.36 -31.02 -12.89
N PHE A 443 3.91 -31.21 -14.08
CA PHE A 443 4.02 -30.18 -15.11
C PHE A 443 3.42 -30.66 -16.43
N ARG A 444 2.53 -29.88 -17.00
CA ARG A 444 1.95 -30.12 -18.32
C ARG A 444 2.09 -28.89 -19.20
N ALA A 445 2.87 -29.00 -20.24
CA ALA A 445 2.92 -28.00 -21.31
C ALA A 445 1.67 -28.16 -22.21
N VAL A 446 1.10 -27.04 -22.61
CA VAL A 446 0.10 -27.03 -23.68
C VAL A 446 0.86 -26.98 -25.03
N PRO A 447 0.68 -27.92 -25.93
CA PRO A 447 1.33 -27.88 -27.22
C PRO A 447 0.95 -26.62 -27.98
N ARG A 448 1.93 -25.81 -28.37
CA ARG A 448 1.66 -24.65 -29.23
C ARG A 448 1.46 -25.15 -30.67
N PRO A 449 0.38 -24.77 -31.37
CA PRO A 449 0.23 -25.07 -32.77
C PRO A 449 1.39 -24.41 -33.55
N GLY A 450 2.25 -25.21 -34.17
CA GLY A 450 3.24 -24.72 -35.13
C GLY A 450 4.67 -24.54 -34.64
N MET A 451 5.09 -25.14 -33.51
CA MET A 451 6.50 -25.39 -33.22
C MET A 451 6.90 -26.83 -33.57
#